data_30a1d706835dced346645686b4b226a6
#
_entry.id   30a1d706835dced346645686b4b226a6
#
_cell.length_a   1.000
_cell.length_b   1.000
_cell.length_c   1.000
_cell.angle_alpha   90.00
_cell.angle_beta   90.00
_cell.angle_gamma   90.00
#
_symmetry.space_group_name_H-M   'P 1'
#
loop_
_entity.id
_entity.type
_entity.pdbx_description
1 polymer ?
#
loop_
_entity_poly.entity_id
_entity_poly.type
_entity_poly.pdbx_seq_one_letter_code
_entity_poly.pdbx_strand_id
1 'polypeptide(L)'
;MAVRKIGLAATGIAMLVPLLWLPGIVAGRDMLAMFSQYLGMTALIAMALSQTIATRWPSIEQIFGPLDQSYRLHKWLGLWALAASFLHDTIDADMRGLGRETLLVGAAETAGEISLYGLLILVAITVATFIPYHLWKWTHRFIGVFFVLSAFHYLFILKPFSNGDPLGLYVGLVCLIGLVAYGYTSAPRWLRPSRDYNVTKLEREGEALAVHLAPVGRPLKHRAGQFVFINFPDIGMGEPHPFTLSAAPQEDGRLRMSIAPLGDYTVRLMRRLTEATAARVEGPFGDFKIARGPQVWVAAGIGITPFAAMAGALGPEDGPVTLIYSVRERAIAAHLAELEAVAERLPNLRLVVRETSRQGRLDADAVAAITGDLKGVHVLYCGPAPLRDALGVGLRKHGLSPRRFHYELFEIRTGIGMKRLLEYLTKTTGPLRDRLEKASPL
;
A
#
# COMPACT_ATOMS: atom_id res chain seq x y z
N MET A 1 5.30 7.58 -8.00
CA MET A 1 3.87 7.98 -8.14
C MET A 1 3.38 8.49 -6.80
N ALA A 2 2.40 9.38 -6.79
CA ALA A 2 1.76 9.90 -5.57
C ALA A 2 0.29 9.50 -5.58
N VAL A 3 -0.34 9.47 -4.40
CA VAL A 3 -1.80 9.35 -4.29
C VAL A 3 -2.45 10.29 -5.29
N ARG A 4 -3.49 9.85 -6.00
CA ARG A 4 -4.14 10.71 -7.00
C ARG A 4 -4.66 11.98 -6.35
N LYS A 5 -4.51 13.10 -7.03
CA LYS A 5 -4.96 14.41 -6.52
C LYS A 5 -6.45 14.40 -6.17
N ILE A 6 -7.27 13.67 -6.95
CA ILE A 6 -8.71 13.48 -6.70
C ILE A 6 -8.93 12.80 -5.34
N GLY A 7 -8.19 11.73 -5.04
CA GLY A 7 -8.31 11.02 -3.76
C GLY A 7 -7.89 11.89 -2.56
N LEU A 8 -6.82 12.68 -2.71
CA LEU A 8 -6.41 13.64 -1.68
C LEU A 8 -7.45 14.74 -1.51
N ALA A 9 -7.97 15.30 -2.61
CA ALA A 9 -9.03 16.31 -2.55
C ALA A 9 -10.30 15.75 -1.90
N ALA A 10 -10.73 14.55 -2.29
CA ALA A 10 -11.89 13.88 -1.68
C ALA A 10 -11.71 13.68 -0.16
N THR A 11 -10.51 13.25 0.26
CA THR A 11 -10.17 13.11 1.69
C THR A 11 -10.22 14.47 2.40
N GLY A 12 -9.58 15.49 1.83
CA GLY A 12 -9.58 16.85 2.40
C GLY A 12 -10.98 17.43 2.50
N ILE A 13 -11.76 17.31 1.44
CA ILE A 13 -13.17 17.77 1.43
C ILE A 13 -13.97 17.04 2.50
N ALA A 14 -13.87 15.70 2.58
CA ALA A 14 -14.60 14.94 3.59
C ALA A 14 -14.29 15.40 5.02
N MET A 15 -13.04 15.74 5.31
CA MET A 15 -12.63 16.25 6.63
C MET A 15 -13.06 17.70 6.87
N LEU A 16 -13.16 18.53 5.83
CA LEU A 16 -13.52 19.94 5.94
C LEU A 16 -15.03 20.20 5.93
N VAL A 17 -15.83 19.31 5.35
CA VAL A 17 -17.29 19.43 5.27
C VAL A 17 -17.95 19.72 6.62
N PRO A 18 -17.56 19.12 7.78
CA PRO A 18 -18.12 19.48 9.07
C PRO A 18 -18.02 20.96 9.42
N LEU A 19 -16.98 21.66 8.93
CA LEU A 19 -16.79 23.08 9.18
C LEU A 19 -17.92 23.98 8.60
N LEU A 20 -18.67 23.48 7.62
CA LEU A 20 -19.78 24.22 7.01
C LEU A 20 -20.90 24.51 8.01
N TRP A 21 -21.10 23.63 8.98
CA TRP A 21 -22.16 23.74 9.99
C TRP A 21 -21.67 24.21 11.37
N LEU A 22 -20.38 24.09 11.65
CA LEU A 22 -19.77 24.48 12.92
C LEU A 22 -20.06 25.93 13.32
N PRO A 23 -20.02 26.98 12.45
CA PRO A 23 -20.28 28.35 12.84
C PRO A 23 -21.68 28.55 13.48
N GLY A 24 -22.69 27.83 12.99
CA GLY A 24 -24.06 27.88 13.55
C GLY A 24 -24.17 27.15 14.90
N ILE A 25 -23.28 26.20 15.18
CA ILE A 25 -23.29 25.41 16.42
C ILE A 25 -22.43 26.08 17.50
N VAL A 26 -21.40 26.82 17.10
CA VAL A 26 -20.43 27.49 18.00
C VAL A 26 -21.03 28.68 18.71
N ALA A 27 -22.10 29.29 18.18
CA ALA A 27 -22.71 30.50 18.76
C ALA A 27 -23.08 30.28 20.24
N GLY A 28 -22.38 30.99 21.14
CA GLY A 28 -22.57 30.90 22.58
C GLY A 28 -21.92 29.70 23.29
N ARG A 29 -21.04 28.95 22.62
CA ARG A 29 -20.31 27.79 23.17
C ARG A 29 -18.78 28.03 23.24
N ASP A 30 -18.12 27.25 24.08
CA ASP A 30 -16.66 27.28 24.18
C ASP A 30 -16.01 26.80 22.86
N MET A 31 -15.13 27.63 22.30
CA MET A 31 -14.37 27.34 21.08
C MET A 31 -13.49 26.11 21.22
N LEU A 32 -12.90 25.86 22.40
CA LEU A 32 -12.05 24.71 22.65
C LEU A 32 -12.87 23.41 22.64
N ALA A 33 -14.06 23.44 23.25
CA ALA A 33 -15.03 22.35 23.19
C ALA A 33 -15.42 22.02 21.74
N MET A 34 -15.69 23.04 20.94
CA MET A 34 -16.05 22.86 19.53
C MET A 34 -14.92 22.33 18.69
N PHE A 35 -13.68 22.74 18.99
CA PHE A 35 -12.48 22.17 18.34
C PHE A 35 -12.31 20.70 18.70
N SER A 36 -12.50 20.32 19.96
CA SER A 36 -12.51 18.91 20.39
C SER A 36 -13.55 18.09 19.60
N GLN A 37 -14.79 18.60 19.47
CA GLN A 37 -15.83 17.94 18.68
C GLN A 37 -15.43 17.77 17.21
N TYR A 38 -14.79 18.77 16.60
CA TYR A 38 -14.28 18.68 15.24
C TYR A 38 -13.19 17.59 15.12
N LEU A 39 -12.28 17.49 16.08
CA LEU A 39 -11.26 16.42 16.10
C LEU A 39 -11.91 15.04 16.16
N GLY A 40 -12.91 14.83 17.03
CA GLY A 40 -13.65 13.57 17.10
C GLY A 40 -14.33 13.20 15.77
N MET A 41 -14.97 14.18 15.12
CA MET A 41 -15.57 13.96 13.79
C MET A 41 -14.54 13.61 12.72
N THR A 42 -13.40 14.30 12.66
CA THR A 42 -12.36 14.00 11.68
C THR A 42 -11.68 12.66 11.94
N ALA A 43 -11.59 12.22 13.20
CA ALA A 43 -11.12 10.89 13.56
C ALA A 43 -12.04 9.79 13.00
N LEU A 44 -13.36 9.94 13.18
CA LEU A 44 -14.35 9.02 12.61
C LEU A 44 -14.31 8.98 11.08
N ILE A 45 -14.23 10.14 10.43
CA ILE A 45 -14.12 10.26 8.97
C ILE A 45 -12.84 9.55 8.48
N ALA A 46 -11.71 9.77 9.15
CA ALA A 46 -10.44 9.14 8.81
C ALA A 46 -10.51 7.61 8.97
N MET A 47 -11.12 7.11 10.05
CA MET A 47 -11.35 5.67 10.25
C MET A 47 -12.24 5.08 9.16
N ALA A 48 -13.36 5.73 8.83
CA ALA A 48 -14.28 5.28 7.80
C ALA A 48 -13.63 5.22 6.41
N LEU A 49 -12.88 6.27 6.02
CA LEU A 49 -12.11 6.31 4.78
C LEU A 49 -11.03 5.21 4.76
N SER A 50 -10.36 4.98 5.88
CA SER A 50 -9.36 3.93 6.04
C SER A 50 -9.97 2.54 5.81
N GLN A 51 -11.16 2.25 6.39
CA GLN A 51 -11.89 1.00 6.15
C GLN A 51 -12.32 0.88 4.68
N THR A 52 -12.77 1.97 4.06
CA THR A 52 -13.18 2.00 2.66
C THR A 52 -12.01 1.68 1.72
N ILE A 53 -10.84 2.25 1.97
CA ILE A 53 -9.62 1.95 1.20
C ILE A 53 -9.23 0.47 1.34
N ALA A 54 -9.40 -0.12 2.51
CA ALA A 54 -9.08 -1.53 2.76
C ALA A 54 -9.95 -2.52 1.99
N THR A 55 -11.11 -2.11 1.43
CA THR A 55 -11.98 -2.98 0.62
C THR A 55 -11.34 -3.42 -0.69
N ARG A 56 -10.41 -2.65 -1.24
CA ARG A 56 -9.78 -2.88 -2.56
C ARG A 56 -10.79 -2.90 -3.73
N TRP A 57 -11.93 -2.23 -3.58
CA TRP A 57 -12.86 -2.12 -4.70
C TRP A 57 -12.21 -1.42 -5.88
N PRO A 58 -12.52 -1.80 -7.14
CA PRO A 58 -11.92 -1.17 -8.31
C PRO A 58 -12.08 0.35 -8.37
N SER A 59 -13.20 0.88 -7.85
CA SER A 59 -13.45 2.31 -7.72
C SER A 59 -12.46 3.02 -6.79
N ILE A 60 -11.91 2.31 -5.79
CA ILE A 60 -10.91 2.86 -4.87
C ILE A 60 -9.60 3.18 -5.61
N GLU A 61 -9.12 2.28 -6.46
CA GLU A 61 -7.94 2.56 -7.30
C GLU A 61 -8.19 3.69 -8.30
N GLN A 62 -9.42 3.84 -8.79
CA GLN A 62 -9.77 4.94 -9.69
C GLN A 62 -9.72 6.29 -8.99
N ILE A 63 -10.12 6.37 -7.73
CA ILE A 63 -10.19 7.61 -6.95
C ILE A 63 -8.84 7.91 -6.28
N PHE A 64 -8.29 6.96 -5.53
CA PHE A 64 -7.13 7.17 -4.67
C PHE A 64 -5.80 6.84 -5.34
N GLY A 65 -5.81 6.11 -6.45
CA GLY A 65 -4.63 5.63 -7.17
C GLY A 65 -4.33 4.17 -6.88
N PRO A 66 -3.22 3.65 -7.43
CA PRO A 66 -2.83 2.25 -7.27
C PRO A 66 -2.80 1.81 -5.82
N LEU A 67 -3.00 0.53 -5.58
CA LEU A 67 -3.21 -0.02 -4.24
C LEU A 67 -2.05 0.27 -3.27
N ASP A 68 -0.80 0.29 -3.75
CA ASP A 68 0.38 0.66 -2.98
C ASP A 68 0.31 2.11 -2.46
N GLN A 69 -0.21 3.04 -3.27
CA GLN A 69 -0.39 4.43 -2.91
C GLN A 69 -1.60 4.64 -1.99
N SER A 70 -2.70 3.95 -2.28
CA SER A 70 -3.90 3.95 -1.44
C SER A 70 -3.60 3.46 -0.03
N TYR A 71 -2.75 2.45 0.13
CA TYR A 71 -2.32 1.96 1.45
C TYR A 71 -1.39 2.93 2.19
N ARG A 72 -0.65 3.78 1.48
CA ARG A 72 0.06 4.90 2.14
C ARG A 72 -0.93 5.90 2.74
N LEU A 73 -2.00 6.24 2.01
CA LEU A 73 -3.05 7.10 2.53
C LEU A 73 -3.77 6.45 3.72
N HIS A 74 -4.15 5.16 3.60
CA HIS A 74 -4.72 4.37 4.70
C HIS A 74 -3.88 4.48 5.99
N LYS A 75 -2.55 4.34 5.88
CA LYS A 75 -1.64 4.47 7.01
C LYS A 75 -1.71 5.86 7.66
N TRP A 76 -1.69 6.93 6.85
CA TRP A 76 -1.75 8.30 7.37
C TRP A 76 -3.11 8.63 7.97
N LEU A 77 -4.19 8.11 7.39
CA LEU A 77 -5.54 8.24 7.96
C LEU A 77 -5.65 7.54 9.32
N GLY A 78 -5.07 6.35 9.47
CA GLY A 78 -5.03 5.65 10.75
C GLY A 78 -4.24 6.40 11.83
N LEU A 79 -3.10 6.99 11.47
CA LEU A 79 -2.32 7.82 12.38
C LEU A 79 -3.04 9.11 12.76
N TRP A 80 -3.69 9.77 11.79
CA TRP A 80 -4.52 10.95 12.05
C TRP A 80 -5.70 10.59 12.96
N ALA A 81 -6.40 9.48 12.70
CA ALA A 81 -7.51 9.03 13.50
C ALA A 81 -7.10 8.86 14.98
N LEU A 82 -5.96 8.19 15.23
CA LEU A 82 -5.44 8.03 16.59
C LEU A 82 -5.09 9.38 17.22
N ALA A 83 -4.34 10.23 16.52
CA ALA A 83 -3.93 11.54 17.05
C ALA A 83 -5.12 12.43 17.36
N ALA A 84 -6.10 12.49 16.44
CA ALA A 84 -7.31 13.29 16.60
C ALA A 84 -8.22 12.74 17.73
N SER A 85 -8.35 11.40 17.86
CA SER A 85 -9.08 10.80 18.98
C SER A 85 -8.42 11.09 20.33
N PHE A 86 -7.10 10.98 20.39
CA PHE A 86 -6.34 11.28 21.61
C PHE A 86 -6.46 12.76 22.02
N LEU A 87 -6.34 13.69 21.06
CA LEU A 87 -6.52 15.11 21.36
C LEU A 87 -7.99 15.44 21.73
N HIS A 88 -8.96 14.77 21.11
CA HIS A 88 -10.37 14.92 21.46
C HIS A 88 -10.64 14.51 22.91
N ASP A 89 -10.07 13.41 23.36
CA ASP A 89 -10.20 12.89 24.71
C ASP A 89 -9.48 13.76 25.76
N THR A 90 -8.29 14.29 25.42
CA THR A 90 -7.47 15.08 26.35
C THR A 90 -7.92 16.53 26.50
N ILE A 91 -8.73 17.05 25.60
CA ILE A 91 -9.30 18.41 25.69
C ILE A 91 -10.48 18.37 26.67
N ASP A 92 -10.20 18.72 27.92
CA ASP A 92 -11.23 18.94 28.94
C ASP A 92 -11.95 20.27 28.65
N ALA A 93 -13.15 20.18 28.09
CA ALA A 93 -13.94 21.33 27.69
C ALA A 93 -15.37 21.14 28.16
N ASP A 94 -15.83 22.10 28.94
CA ASP A 94 -17.20 22.11 29.52
C ASP A 94 -18.25 22.32 28.41
N MET A 95 -19.09 21.31 28.20
CA MET A 95 -20.23 21.36 27.28
C MET A 95 -21.55 21.31 28.02
N ARG A 96 -21.87 22.39 28.70
CA ARG A 96 -23.14 22.52 29.48
C ARG A 96 -24.39 22.49 28.59
N GLY A 97 -25.46 21.95 29.12
CA GLY A 97 -26.78 22.02 28.50
C GLY A 97 -27.05 21.05 27.36
N LEU A 98 -26.27 19.94 27.25
CA LEU A 98 -26.41 18.96 26.17
C LEU A 98 -27.53 17.92 26.41
N GLY A 99 -28.16 17.90 27.56
CA GLY A 99 -29.24 16.94 27.87
C GLY A 99 -29.01 16.18 29.18
N ARG A 100 -29.70 15.05 29.35
CA ARG A 100 -29.60 14.20 30.55
C ARG A 100 -28.75 12.97 30.24
N GLU A 101 -27.95 12.59 31.25
CA GLU A 101 -27.29 11.30 31.24
C GLU A 101 -28.32 10.16 31.25
N THR A 102 -28.08 9.18 30.40
CA THR A 102 -28.84 7.93 30.32
C THR A 102 -27.87 6.74 30.34
N LEU A 103 -28.38 5.54 30.52
CA LEU A 103 -27.56 4.33 30.45
C LEU A 103 -26.85 4.19 29.09
N LEU A 104 -27.48 4.66 28.00
CA LEU A 104 -26.86 4.64 26.67
C LEU A 104 -25.73 5.69 26.53
N VAL A 105 -25.85 6.84 27.17
CA VAL A 105 -24.79 7.86 27.20
C VAL A 105 -23.58 7.33 27.94
N GLY A 106 -23.74 6.77 29.14
CA GLY A 106 -22.65 6.16 29.90
C GLY A 106 -21.99 4.98 29.18
N ALA A 107 -22.79 4.15 28.49
CA ALA A 107 -22.24 3.08 27.64
C ALA A 107 -21.47 3.62 26.43
N ALA A 108 -21.90 4.76 25.86
CA ALA A 108 -21.21 5.41 24.78
C ALA A 108 -19.88 6.03 25.21
N GLU A 109 -19.81 6.63 26.41
CA GLU A 109 -18.58 7.14 27.01
C GLU A 109 -17.56 6.00 27.17
N THR A 110 -17.96 4.93 27.85
CA THR A 110 -17.12 3.73 28.01
C THR A 110 -16.66 3.14 26.66
N ALA A 111 -17.55 3.12 25.64
CA ALA A 111 -17.18 2.63 24.32
C ALA A 111 -16.13 3.53 23.65
N GLY A 112 -16.21 4.86 23.85
CA GLY A 112 -15.19 5.82 23.39
C GLY A 112 -13.83 5.57 24.00
N GLU A 113 -13.76 5.43 25.33
CA GLU A 113 -12.53 5.14 26.07
C GLU A 113 -11.92 3.79 25.62
N ILE A 114 -12.70 2.71 25.58
CA ILE A 114 -12.23 1.40 25.12
C ILE A 114 -11.72 1.50 23.68
N SER A 115 -12.39 2.26 22.83
CA SER A 115 -11.94 2.46 21.46
C SER A 115 -10.60 3.19 21.40
N LEU A 116 -10.42 4.27 22.13
CA LEU A 116 -9.18 5.04 22.16
C LEU A 116 -7.99 4.18 22.62
N TYR A 117 -8.11 3.53 23.79
CA TYR A 117 -7.03 2.70 24.32
C TYR A 117 -6.74 1.48 23.42
N GLY A 118 -7.78 0.87 22.86
CA GLY A 118 -7.64 -0.24 21.93
C GLY A 118 -6.93 0.19 20.65
N LEU A 119 -7.28 1.35 20.08
CA LEU A 119 -6.58 1.92 18.93
C LEU A 119 -5.13 2.24 19.25
N LEU A 120 -4.84 2.82 20.41
CA LEU A 120 -3.49 3.13 20.85
C LEU A 120 -2.61 1.87 20.86
N ILE A 121 -3.08 0.79 21.49
CA ILE A 121 -2.37 -0.48 21.56
C ILE A 121 -2.17 -1.08 20.16
N LEU A 122 -3.23 -1.17 19.34
CA LEU A 122 -3.15 -1.81 18.02
C LEU A 122 -2.34 -1.00 17.01
N VAL A 123 -2.38 0.33 17.08
CA VAL A 123 -1.52 1.18 16.27
C VAL A 123 -0.06 1.06 16.71
N ALA A 124 0.23 1.01 18.02
CA ALA A 124 1.57 0.74 18.51
C ALA A 124 2.12 -0.60 18.00
N ILE A 125 1.31 -1.67 18.05
CA ILE A 125 1.65 -2.98 17.47
C ILE A 125 1.89 -2.87 15.95
N THR A 126 1.08 -2.07 15.26
CA THR A 126 1.19 -1.88 13.80
C THR A 126 2.50 -1.17 13.42
N VAL A 127 2.92 -0.20 14.22
CA VAL A 127 4.17 0.56 14.04
C VAL A 127 5.40 -0.27 14.39
N ALA A 128 5.27 -1.18 15.34
CA ALA A 128 6.35 -2.05 15.81
C ALA A 128 6.71 -3.11 14.74
N THR A 129 7.64 -2.77 13.84
CA THR A 129 8.00 -3.59 12.67
C THR A 129 8.71 -4.90 13.02
N PHE A 130 9.19 -5.07 14.27
CA PHE A 130 9.78 -6.32 14.77
C PHE A 130 8.75 -7.42 15.04
N ILE A 131 7.45 -7.08 15.14
CA ILE A 131 6.39 -8.07 15.34
C ILE A 131 6.21 -8.87 14.05
N PRO A 132 6.15 -10.22 14.11
CA PRO A 132 5.94 -11.07 12.92
C PRO A 132 4.67 -10.69 12.14
N TYR A 133 4.76 -10.75 10.81
CA TYR A 133 3.69 -10.29 9.92
C TYR A 133 2.33 -10.94 10.19
N HIS A 134 2.29 -12.26 10.46
CA HIS A 134 1.05 -12.98 10.71
C HIS A 134 0.34 -12.53 12.01
N LEU A 135 1.11 -12.25 13.08
CA LEU A 135 0.58 -11.73 14.35
C LEU A 135 0.06 -10.30 14.16
N TRP A 136 0.86 -9.45 13.51
CA TRP A 136 0.42 -8.11 13.17
C TRP A 136 -0.87 -8.11 12.33
N LYS A 137 -0.95 -8.93 11.29
CA LYS A 137 -2.14 -8.99 10.43
C LYS A 137 -3.37 -9.48 11.18
N TRP A 138 -3.20 -10.40 12.11
CA TRP A 138 -4.27 -10.88 12.96
C TRP A 138 -4.77 -9.77 13.88
N THR A 139 -3.90 -9.11 14.64
CA THR A 139 -4.24 -8.02 15.56
C THR A 139 -4.81 -6.81 14.82
N HIS A 140 -4.25 -6.46 13.67
CA HIS A 140 -4.69 -5.32 12.86
C HIS A 140 -6.17 -5.40 12.45
N ARG A 141 -6.73 -6.60 12.28
CA ARG A 141 -8.16 -6.78 11.98
C ARG A 141 -9.09 -6.25 13.06
N PHE A 142 -8.64 -6.26 14.31
CA PHE A 142 -9.43 -5.77 15.44
C PHE A 142 -9.55 -4.24 15.47
N ILE A 143 -8.73 -3.49 14.70
CA ILE A 143 -8.89 -2.04 14.58
C ILE A 143 -10.30 -1.66 14.11
N GLY A 144 -10.92 -2.46 13.25
CA GLY A 144 -12.29 -2.24 12.84
C GLY A 144 -13.33 -2.42 13.95
N VAL A 145 -13.07 -3.27 14.95
CA VAL A 145 -13.95 -3.41 16.14
C VAL A 145 -13.95 -2.09 16.93
N PHE A 146 -12.78 -1.48 17.10
CA PHE A 146 -12.69 -0.18 17.79
C PHE A 146 -13.34 0.94 16.97
N PHE A 147 -13.33 0.86 15.64
CA PHE A 147 -14.14 1.75 14.82
C PHE A 147 -15.66 1.57 15.06
N VAL A 148 -16.14 0.33 15.23
CA VAL A 148 -17.55 0.07 15.60
C VAL A 148 -17.89 0.71 16.94
N LEU A 149 -17.00 0.61 17.94
CA LEU A 149 -17.18 1.24 19.25
C LEU A 149 -17.17 2.77 19.14
N SER A 150 -16.27 3.35 18.31
CA SER A 150 -16.27 4.81 18.06
C SER A 150 -17.55 5.27 17.38
N ALA A 151 -18.10 4.50 16.43
CA ALA A 151 -19.38 4.82 15.79
C ALA A 151 -20.55 4.71 16.76
N PHE A 152 -20.52 3.74 17.68
CA PHE A 152 -21.50 3.64 18.77
C PHE A 152 -21.39 4.83 19.71
N HIS A 153 -20.18 5.20 20.15
CA HIS A 153 -19.93 6.41 20.92
C HIS A 153 -20.56 7.63 20.24
N TYR A 154 -20.24 7.85 18.97
CA TYR A 154 -20.79 8.97 18.20
C TYR A 154 -22.32 9.01 18.18
N LEU A 155 -22.98 7.87 18.00
CA LEU A 155 -24.44 7.82 17.89
C LEU A 155 -25.17 8.18 19.19
N PHE A 156 -24.61 7.81 20.35
CA PHE A 156 -25.31 7.88 21.63
C PHE A 156 -24.72 8.88 22.62
N ILE A 157 -23.52 9.44 22.37
CA ILE A 157 -22.91 10.47 23.22
C ILE A 157 -23.69 11.78 23.15
N LEU A 158 -23.71 12.51 24.23
CA LEU A 158 -24.23 13.87 24.24
C LEU A 158 -23.34 14.81 23.42
N LYS A 159 -23.93 15.51 22.48
CA LYS A 159 -23.21 16.40 21.55
C LYS A 159 -24.07 17.60 21.17
N PRO A 160 -23.46 18.71 20.71
CA PRO A 160 -24.17 19.99 20.50
C PRO A 160 -25.05 20.01 19.23
N PHE A 161 -25.26 18.89 18.59
CA PHE A 161 -26.15 18.74 17.42
C PHE A 161 -26.84 17.37 17.45
N SER A 162 -27.98 17.27 16.81
CA SER A 162 -28.77 16.04 16.71
C SER A 162 -28.20 15.13 15.60
N ASN A 163 -28.41 13.81 15.74
CA ASN A 163 -28.12 12.86 14.65
C ASN A 163 -28.97 13.14 13.39
N GLY A 164 -30.13 13.80 13.51
CA GLY A 164 -30.99 14.19 12.41
C GLY A 164 -30.61 15.52 11.73
N ASP A 165 -29.72 16.30 12.33
CA ASP A 165 -29.23 17.53 11.72
C ASP A 165 -28.31 17.24 10.53
N PRO A 166 -28.14 18.17 9.58
CA PRO A 166 -27.30 17.94 8.41
C PRO A 166 -25.88 17.47 8.75
N LEU A 167 -25.24 18.01 9.80
CA LEU A 167 -23.94 17.57 10.29
C LEU A 167 -24.01 16.16 10.87
N GLY A 168 -25.03 15.86 11.67
CA GLY A 168 -25.24 14.53 12.26
C GLY A 168 -25.46 13.47 11.19
N LEU A 169 -26.29 13.76 10.20
CA LEU A 169 -26.55 12.89 9.06
C LEU A 169 -25.27 12.65 8.24
N TYR A 170 -24.48 13.70 7.99
CA TYR A 170 -23.22 13.59 7.25
C TYR A 170 -22.24 12.63 7.92
N VAL A 171 -21.92 12.86 9.21
CA VAL A 171 -20.98 12.02 9.95
C VAL A 171 -21.54 10.60 10.12
N GLY A 172 -22.85 10.48 10.40
CA GLY A 172 -23.52 9.18 10.49
C GLY A 172 -23.44 8.38 9.17
N LEU A 173 -23.64 9.03 8.03
CA LEU A 173 -23.52 8.40 6.71
C LEU A 173 -22.08 7.93 6.45
N VAL A 174 -21.08 8.77 6.77
CA VAL A 174 -19.67 8.40 6.63
C VAL A 174 -19.33 7.21 7.53
N CYS A 175 -19.80 7.19 8.77
CA CYS A 175 -19.66 6.05 9.67
C CYS A 175 -20.31 4.79 9.08
N LEU A 176 -21.51 4.89 8.54
CA LEU A 176 -22.22 3.76 7.91
C LEU A 176 -21.43 3.20 6.74
N ILE A 177 -20.89 4.04 5.86
CA ILE A 177 -20.02 3.60 4.75
C ILE A 177 -18.81 2.83 5.29
N GLY A 178 -18.15 3.34 6.31
CA GLY A 178 -17.01 2.69 6.95
C GLY A 178 -17.38 1.35 7.62
N LEU A 179 -18.55 1.27 8.27
CA LEU A 179 -19.07 0.03 8.88
C LEU A 179 -19.37 -1.03 7.82
N VAL A 180 -20.00 -0.65 6.70
CA VAL A 180 -20.23 -1.55 5.55
C VAL A 180 -18.90 -2.03 4.98
N ALA A 181 -17.94 -1.13 4.82
CA ALA A 181 -16.59 -1.47 4.34
C ALA A 181 -15.88 -2.44 5.30
N TYR A 182 -15.97 -2.23 6.60
CA TYR A 182 -15.44 -3.15 7.61
C TYR A 182 -16.13 -4.50 7.57
N GLY A 183 -17.47 -4.53 7.51
CA GLY A 183 -18.24 -5.76 7.34
C GLY A 183 -17.80 -6.55 6.10
N TYR A 184 -17.64 -5.88 4.96
CA TYR A 184 -17.14 -6.48 3.73
C TYR A 184 -15.70 -7.05 3.88
N THR A 185 -14.77 -6.30 4.50
CA THR A 185 -13.38 -6.75 4.69
C THR A 185 -13.25 -7.86 5.73
N SER A 186 -14.19 -7.95 6.66
CA SER A 186 -14.26 -9.01 7.70
C SER A 186 -15.00 -10.26 7.23
N ALA A 187 -15.82 -10.12 6.17
CA ALA A 187 -16.61 -11.22 5.63
C ALA A 187 -15.72 -12.36 5.10
N PRO A 188 -16.22 -13.60 5.10
CA PRO A 188 -15.54 -14.74 4.54
C PRO A 188 -15.08 -14.47 3.10
N ARG A 189 -13.88 -14.94 2.75
CA ARG A 189 -13.24 -14.63 1.46
C ARG A 189 -14.02 -15.16 0.24
N TRP A 190 -14.83 -16.20 0.41
CA TRP A 190 -15.68 -16.72 -0.65
C TRP A 190 -16.77 -15.74 -1.11
N LEU A 191 -17.08 -14.72 -0.29
CA LEU A 191 -17.98 -13.61 -0.66
C LEU A 191 -17.28 -12.50 -1.49
N ARG A 192 -15.95 -12.53 -1.61
CA ARG A 192 -15.22 -11.53 -2.38
C ARG A 192 -15.09 -11.96 -3.83
N PRO A 193 -15.15 -11.00 -4.78
CA PRO A 193 -14.94 -11.30 -6.19
C PRO A 193 -13.56 -11.94 -6.40
N SER A 194 -13.56 -13.21 -6.74
CA SER A 194 -12.34 -13.96 -7.08
C SER A 194 -12.63 -14.86 -8.27
N ARG A 195 -11.57 -15.37 -8.88
CA ARG A 195 -11.65 -16.31 -9.98
C ARG A 195 -10.85 -17.54 -9.66
N ASP A 196 -11.40 -18.70 -10.00
CA ASP A 196 -10.74 -19.97 -9.78
C ASP A 196 -9.82 -20.29 -10.96
N TYR A 197 -8.64 -20.76 -10.63
CA TYR A 197 -7.59 -21.17 -11.55
C TYR A 197 -6.97 -22.48 -11.07
N ASN A 198 -6.35 -23.23 -11.99
CA ASN A 198 -5.53 -24.39 -11.66
C ASN A 198 -4.10 -24.16 -12.14
N VAL A 199 -3.13 -24.60 -11.34
CA VAL A 199 -1.73 -24.66 -11.74
C VAL A 199 -1.60 -25.70 -12.86
N THR A 200 -1.08 -25.31 -14.02
CA THR A 200 -0.92 -26.20 -15.17
C THR A 200 0.51 -26.57 -15.45
N LYS A 201 1.49 -25.74 -15.01
CA LYS A 201 2.90 -25.98 -15.21
C LYS A 201 3.72 -25.24 -14.17
N LEU A 202 4.81 -25.85 -13.75
CA LEU A 202 5.81 -25.28 -12.84
C LEU A 202 7.18 -25.35 -13.53
N GLU A 203 7.83 -24.20 -13.70
CA GLU A 203 9.14 -24.10 -14.34
C GLU A 203 10.13 -23.39 -13.42
N ARG A 204 11.33 -23.96 -13.25
CA ARG A 204 12.40 -23.29 -12.53
C ARG A 204 13.16 -22.37 -13.47
N GLU A 205 13.26 -21.11 -13.09
CA GLU A 205 14.01 -20.08 -13.79
C GLU A 205 15.02 -19.46 -12.82
N GLY A 206 16.23 -19.99 -12.81
CA GLY A 206 17.24 -19.65 -11.81
C GLY A 206 16.75 -19.97 -10.37
N GLU A 207 16.71 -18.98 -9.51
CA GLU A 207 16.18 -19.12 -8.14
C GLU A 207 14.65 -18.99 -8.06
N ALA A 208 13.99 -18.50 -9.12
CA ALA A 208 12.55 -18.32 -9.17
C ALA A 208 11.81 -19.58 -9.65
N LEU A 209 10.54 -19.66 -9.29
CA LEU A 209 9.58 -20.65 -9.79
C LEU A 209 8.51 -19.91 -10.59
N ALA A 210 8.48 -20.11 -11.91
CA ALA A 210 7.39 -19.67 -12.76
C ALA A 210 6.20 -20.63 -12.62
N VAL A 211 5.05 -20.08 -12.29
CA VAL A 211 3.79 -20.79 -12.05
C VAL A 211 2.80 -20.37 -13.12
N HIS A 212 2.43 -21.33 -13.98
CA HIS A 212 1.42 -21.13 -15.02
C HIS A 212 0.05 -21.57 -14.50
N LEU A 213 -0.95 -20.76 -14.78
CA LEU A 213 -2.31 -20.94 -14.28
C LEU A 213 -3.29 -20.89 -15.44
N ALA A 214 -4.19 -21.88 -15.52
CA ALA A 214 -5.32 -21.86 -16.44
C ALA A 214 -6.62 -21.53 -15.70
N PRO A 215 -7.51 -20.72 -16.28
CA PRO A 215 -8.75 -20.34 -15.64
C PRO A 215 -9.72 -21.53 -15.56
N VAL A 216 -10.45 -21.62 -14.44
CA VAL A 216 -11.62 -22.50 -14.28
C VAL A 216 -12.84 -21.60 -14.48
N GLY A 217 -13.38 -21.58 -15.69
CA GLY A 217 -14.51 -20.74 -16.07
C GLY A 217 -14.08 -19.37 -16.61
N ARG A 218 -14.72 -18.28 -16.16
CA ARG A 218 -14.49 -16.94 -16.72
C ARG A 218 -13.10 -16.39 -16.39
N PRO A 219 -12.24 -16.09 -17.36
CA PRO A 219 -10.88 -15.63 -17.12
C PRO A 219 -10.80 -14.21 -16.55
N LEU A 220 -9.69 -13.91 -15.89
CA LEU A 220 -9.33 -12.57 -15.44
C LEU A 220 -8.79 -11.77 -16.62
N LYS A 221 -9.39 -10.61 -16.90
CA LYS A 221 -8.82 -9.64 -17.84
C LYS A 221 -7.84 -8.75 -17.10
N HIS A 222 -6.61 -8.68 -17.61
CA HIS A 222 -5.55 -7.85 -17.01
C HIS A 222 -4.76 -7.11 -18.08
N ARG A 223 -3.84 -6.24 -17.66
CA ARG A 223 -2.84 -5.57 -18.49
C ARG A 223 -1.45 -5.96 -18.01
N ALA A 224 -0.47 -5.95 -18.91
CA ALA A 224 0.93 -6.13 -18.53
C ALA A 224 1.36 -5.11 -17.46
N GLY A 225 2.12 -5.57 -16.46
CA GLY A 225 2.55 -4.79 -15.32
C GLY A 225 1.59 -4.78 -14.12
N GLN A 226 0.42 -5.44 -14.22
CA GLN A 226 -0.49 -5.60 -13.09
C GLN A 226 -0.14 -6.81 -12.22
N PHE A 227 -0.63 -6.80 -10.98
CA PHE A 227 -0.51 -7.88 -10.02
C PHE A 227 -1.87 -8.39 -9.55
N VAL A 228 -1.87 -9.53 -8.91
CA VAL A 228 -3.05 -10.16 -8.33
C VAL A 228 -2.77 -10.59 -6.89
N PHE A 229 -3.81 -10.70 -6.07
CA PHE A 229 -3.72 -11.50 -4.85
C PHE A 229 -4.15 -12.92 -5.16
N ILE A 230 -3.30 -13.87 -4.80
CA ILE A 230 -3.55 -15.28 -5.01
C ILE A 230 -3.35 -16.08 -3.73
N ASN A 231 -4.14 -17.11 -3.57
CA ASN A 231 -4.02 -18.08 -2.50
C ASN A 231 -4.31 -19.49 -3.00
N PHE A 232 -3.83 -20.47 -2.26
CA PHE A 232 -3.91 -21.90 -2.60
C PHE A 232 -4.50 -22.67 -1.40
N PRO A 233 -5.85 -22.69 -1.26
CA PRO A 233 -6.50 -23.25 -0.07
C PRO A 233 -6.20 -24.72 0.17
N ASP A 234 -6.18 -25.53 -0.89
CA ASP A 234 -6.09 -26.99 -0.83
C ASP A 234 -4.76 -27.49 -0.24
N ILE A 235 -3.72 -26.68 -0.36
CA ILE A 235 -2.39 -27.01 0.21
C ILE A 235 -2.09 -26.25 1.52
N GLY A 236 -3.14 -25.72 2.18
CA GLY A 236 -2.99 -24.98 3.43
C GLY A 236 -2.33 -23.61 3.30
N MET A 237 -2.30 -23.05 2.08
CA MET A 237 -1.77 -21.72 1.75
C MET A 237 -2.91 -20.75 1.43
N GLY A 238 -3.95 -20.75 2.28
CA GLY A 238 -5.18 -19.98 2.09
C GLY A 238 -5.04 -18.46 2.33
N GLU A 239 -3.88 -17.97 2.73
CA GLU A 239 -3.61 -16.53 2.86
C GLU A 239 -3.30 -15.90 1.49
N PRO A 240 -4.05 -14.87 1.02
CA PRO A 240 -3.74 -14.20 -0.23
C PRO A 240 -2.45 -13.39 -0.13
N HIS A 241 -1.57 -13.58 -1.10
CA HIS A 241 -0.34 -12.81 -1.26
C HIS A 241 -0.31 -12.16 -2.64
N PRO A 242 0.26 -10.95 -2.75
CA PRO A 242 0.38 -10.26 -4.03
C PRO A 242 1.50 -10.86 -4.85
N PHE A 243 1.19 -11.14 -6.13
CA PHE A 243 2.17 -11.56 -7.11
C PHE A 243 1.94 -10.81 -8.42
N THR A 244 3.02 -10.25 -8.96
CA THR A 244 2.98 -9.62 -10.27
C THR A 244 2.83 -10.67 -11.35
N LEU A 245 1.96 -10.39 -12.32
CA LEU A 245 1.81 -11.22 -13.50
C LEU A 245 3.05 -11.04 -14.39
N SER A 246 3.75 -12.12 -14.68
CA SER A 246 5.03 -12.12 -15.40
C SER A 246 4.88 -12.45 -16.89
N ALA A 247 3.64 -12.66 -17.38
CA ALA A 247 3.34 -12.81 -18.80
C ALA A 247 2.40 -11.70 -19.28
N ALA A 248 2.53 -11.32 -20.56
CA ALA A 248 1.56 -10.49 -21.24
C ALA A 248 0.16 -11.14 -21.23
N PRO A 249 -0.93 -10.35 -21.31
CA PRO A 249 -2.28 -10.90 -21.43
C PRO A 249 -2.40 -11.89 -22.60
N GLN A 250 -3.02 -13.03 -22.34
CA GLN A 250 -3.27 -14.07 -23.32
C GLN A 250 -4.77 -14.18 -23.61
N GLU A 251 -5.13 -14.53 -24.85
CA GLU A 251 -6.53 -14.64 -25.29
C GLU A 251 -7.28 -15.74 -24.52
N ASP A 252 -6.60 -16.83 -24.19
CA ASP A 252 -7.15 -17.95 -23.41
C ASP A 252 -7.26 -17.65 -21.91
N GLY A 253 -6.80 -16.46 -21.47
CA GLY A 253 -6.87 -16.00 -20.10
C GLY A 253 -5.91 -16.70 -19.14
N ARG A 254 -4.93 -17.42 -19.62
CA ARG A 254 -3.85 -17.99 -18.78
C ARG A 254 -3.07 -16.86 -18.11
N LEU A 255 -2.59 -17.15 -16.90
CA LEU A 255 -1.76 -16.26 -16.13
C LEU A 255 -0.41 -16.93 -15.86
N ARG A 256 0.63 -16.12 -15.73
CA ARG A 256 1.93 -16.57 -15.20
C ARG A 256 2.38 -15.62 -14.10
N MET A 257 2.87 -16.16 -13.01
CA MET A 257 3.55 -15.41 -11.97
C MET A 257 4.88 -16.09 -11.64
N SER A 258 5.87 -15.34 -11.16
CA SER A 258 7.18 -15.88 -10.79
C SER A 258 7.47 -15.59 -9.34
N ILE A 259 7.78 -16.64 -8.59
CA ILE A 259 7.95 -16.64 -7.15
C ILE A 259 9.44 -16.77 -6.81
N ALA A 260 10.00 -15.81 -6.08
CA ALA A 260 11.34 -15.92 -5.51
C ALA A 260 11.26 -16.29 -4.01
N PRO A 261 12.27 -16.99 -3.46
CA PRO A 261 12.30 -17.42 -2.05
C PRO A 261 12.67 -16.24 -1.13
N LEU A 262 11.82 -15.22 -1.03
CA LEU A 262 12.07 -13.99 -0.27
C LEU A 262 11.64 -14.05 1.20
N GLY A 263 10.89 -15.08 1.61
CA GLY A 263 10.40 -15.22 2.98
C GLY A 263 9.71 -16.55 3.21
N ASP A 264 9.34 -16.81 4.46
CA ASP A 264 8.79 -18.11 4.90
C ASP A 264 7.58 -18.58 4.07
N TYR A 265 6.71 -17.66 3.67
CA TYR A 265 5.55 -17.98 2.86
C TYR A 265 5.97 -18.47 1.46
N THR A 266 6.79 -17.71 0.76
CA THR A 266 7.20 -18.04 -0.61
C THR A 266 8.04 -19.32 -0.65
N VAL A 267 8.93 -19.53 0.33
CA VAL A 267 9.71 -20.78 0.46
C VAL A 267 8.78 -21.97 0.68
N ARG A 268 7.79 -21.86 1.57
CA ARG A 268 6.80 -22.93 1.79
C ARG A 268 5.94 -23.18 0.56
N LEU A 269 5.51 -22.10 -0.12
CA LEU A 269 4.69 -22.18 -1.31
C LEU A 269 5.42 -22.93 -2.43
N MET A 270 6.68 -22.58 -2.72
CA MET A 270 7.49 -23.24 -3.74
C MET A 270 7.71 -24.74 -3.49
N ARG A 271 7.64 -25.18 -2.23
CA ARG A 271 7.78 -26.61 -1.85
C ARG A 271 6.46 -27.38 -1.95
N ARG A 272 5.31 -26.71 -1.83
CA ARG A 272 3.99 -27.35 -1.76
C ARG A 272 3.21 -27.31 -3.06
N LEU A 273 3.56 -26.37 -3.95
CA LEU A 273 2.90 -26.26 -5.25
C LEU A 273 3.17 -27.50 -6.10
N THR A 274 2.09 -28.03 -6.65
CA THR A 274 2.10 -29.10 -7.67
C THR A 274 1.21 -28.68 -8.83
N GLU A 275 1.36 -29.34 -9.97
CA GLU A 275 0.39 -29.22 -11.06
C GLU A 275 -0.99 -29.68 -10.56
N ALA A 276 -2.02 -29.12 -11.13
CA ALA A 276 -3.43 -29.24 -10.70
C ALA A 276 -3.77 -28.61 -9.34
N THR A 277 -2.83 -27.97 -8.62
CA THR A 277 -3.16 -27.22 -7.39
C THR A 277 -4.16 -26.12 -7.72
N ALA A 278 -5.30 -26.10 -7.00
CA ALA A 278 -6.31 -25.05 -7.16
C ALA A 278 -5.83 -23.72 -6.58
N ALA A 279 -6.09 -22.66 -7.31
CA ALA A 279 -5.74 -21.30 -6.95
C ALA A 279 -6.94 -20.38 -7.02
N ARG A 280 -7.04 -19.45 -6.09
CA ARG A 280 -8.06 -18.41 -6.09
C ARG A 280 -7.42 -17.05 -6.29
N VAL A 281 -7.82 -16.34 -7.35
CA VAL A 281 -7.20 -15.12 -7.84
C VAL A 281 -8.16 -13.94 -7.67
N GLU A 282 -7.71 -12.89 -6.96
CA GLU A 282 -8.41 -11.63 -6.76
C GLU A 282 -7.64 -10.52 -7.50
N GLY A 283 -8.31 -9.70 -8.27
CA GLY A 283 -7.71 -8.60 -9.03
C GLY A 283 -8.34 -8.41 -10.40
N PRO A 284 -7.61 -7.77 -11.35
CA PRO A 284 -6.21 -7.31 -11.26
C PRO A 284 -6.08 -5.97 -10.51
N PHE A 285 -4.88 -5.68 -10.02
CA PHE A 285 -4.52 -4.45 -9.32
C PHE A 285 -3.25 -3.82 -9.92
N GLY A 286 -3.04 -2.54 -9.62
CA GLY A 286 -1.85 -1.80 -10.03
C GLY A 286 -2.05 -0.99 -11.32
N ASP A 287 -1.23 0.07 -11.45
CA ASP A 287 -1.21 0.96 -12.62
C ASP A 287 0.22 1.10 -13.20
N PHE A 288 1.05 0.07 -12.99
CA PHE A 288 2.38 0.01 -13.58
C PHE A 288 2.23 -0.43 -15.04
N LYS A 289 2.65 0.43 -15.98
CA LYS A 289 2.37 0.26 -17.41
C LYS A 289 3.41 0.90 -18.29
N ILE A 290 3.48 0.47 -19.54
CA ILE A 290 4.26 1.07 -20.60
C ILE A 290 3.87 2.56 -20.71
N ALA A 291 4.84 3.45 -20.62
CA ALA A 291 4.66 4.89 -20.80
C ALA A 291 4.73 5.24 -22.29
N ARG A 292 4.32 6.47 -22.64
CA ARG A 292 4.52 6.98 -24.00
C ARG A 292 5.90 7.63 -24.14
N GLY A 293 6.56 7.41 -25.25
CA GLY A 293 7.87 7.98 -25.56
C GLY A 293 9.04 7.18 -24.97
N PRO A 294 10.26 7.79 -24.90
CA PRO A 294 11.46 7.08 -24.45
C PRO A 294 11.37 6.63 -22.99
N GLN A 295 11.76 5.37 -22.74
CA GLN A 295 11.67 4.74 -21.43
C GLN A 295 12.96 4.04 -21.05
N VAL A 296 13.24 4.05 -19.76
CA VAL A 296 14.25 3.23 -19.10
C VAL A 296 13.54 2.36 -18.07
N TRP A 297 13.61 1.06 -18.24
CA TRP A 297 13.10 0.11 -17.28
C TRP A 297 14.26 -0.43 -16.44
N VAL A 298 14.16 -0.34 -15.14
CA VAL A 298 15.20 -0.80 -14.22
C VAL A 298 14.63 -1.89 -13.35
N ALA A 299 15.06 -3.11 -13.59
CA ALA A 299 14.70 -4.30 -12.84
C ALA A 299 15.82 -4.73 -11.92
N ALA A 300 15.51 -5.13 -10.68
CA ALA A 300 16.47 -5.74 -9.79
C ALA A 300 15.95 -7.06 -9.20
N GLY A 301 16.65 -8.17 -9.47
CA GLY A 301 16.25 -9.51 -9.05
C GLY A 301 14.87 -9.89 -9.58
N ILE A 302 13.97 -10.37 -8.71
CA ILE A 302 12.60 -10.76 -9.08
C ILE A 302 11.72 -9.58 -9.52
N GLY A 303 12.17 -8.34 -9.32
CA GLY A 303 11.53 -7.15 -9.88
C GLY A 303 11.51 -7.10 -11.41
N ILE A 304 12.04 -8.12 -12.08
CA ILE A 304 11.92 -8.31 -13.53
C ILE A 304 10.49 -8.67 -13.96
N THR A 305 9.66 -9.23 -13.08
CA THR A 305 8.34 -9.79 -13.41
C THR A 305 7.40 -8.84 -14.15
N PRO A 306 7.18 -7.56 -13.74
CA PRO A 306 6.33 -6.66 -14.51
C PRO A 306 6.93 -6.34 -15.88
N PHE A 307 8.25 -6.27 -15.98
CA PHE A 307 8.93 -5.96 -17.24
C PHE A 307 8.92 -7.14 -18.22
N ALA A 308 8.96 -8.38 -17.73
CA ALA A 308 8.76 -9.57 -18.57
C ALA A 308 7.37 -9.55 -19.23
N ALA A 309 6.32 -9.26 -18.45
CA ALA A 309 4.98 -9.08 -18.99
C ALA A 309 4.88 -7.90 -19.96
N MET A 310 5.49 -6.75 -19.62
CA MET A 310 5.47 -5.56 -20.45
C MET A 310 6.26 -5.74 -21.73
N ALA A 311 7.40 -6.41 -21.70
CA ALA A 311 8.19 -6.74 -22.89
C ALA A 311 7.43 -7.66 -23.84
N GLY A 312 6.70 -8.65 -23.31
CA GLY A 312 5.83 -9.52 -24.10
C GLY A 312 4.63 -8.80 -24.73
N ALA A 313 4.21 -7.67 -24.16
CA ALA A 313 3.12 -6.82 -24.66
C ALA A 313 3.60 -5.62 -25.48
N LEU A 314 4.92 -5.39 -25.56
CA LEU A 314 5.51 -4.26 -26.29
C LEU A 314 5.34 -4.44 -27.79
N GLY A 315 4.78 -3.43 -28.45
CA GLY A 315 4.66 -3.38 -29.88
C GLY A 315 5.79 -2.60 -30.57
N PRO A 316 5.97 -2.73 -31.88
CA PRO A 316 6.97 -1.97 -32.63
C PRO A 316 6.72 -0.46 -32.63
N GLU A 317 5.46 -0.05 -32.44
CA GLU A 317 5.03 1.37 -32.40
C GLU A 317 5.23 2.02 -31.03
N ASP A 318 5.54 1.23 -29.98
CA ASP A 318 5.86 1.79 -28.69
C ASP A 318 7.22 2.49 -28.74
N GLY A 319 7.39 3.51 -27.91
CA GLY A 319 8.66 4.27 -27.88
C GLY A 319 9.87 3.41 -27.47
N PRO A 320 11.10 3.90 -27.73
CA PRO A 320 12.29 3.14 -27.42
C PRO A 320 12.41 2.86 -25.92
N VAL A 321 12.73 1.62 -25.60
CA VAL A 321 12.88 1.10 -24.25
C VAL A 321 14.30 0.58 -24.04
N THR A 322 14.98 1.05 -22.99
CA THR A 322 16.19 0.42 -22.47
C THR A 322 15.85 -0.30 -21.16
N LEU A 323 15.87 -1.63 -21.18
CA LEU A 323 15.68 -2.47 -19.99
C LEU A 323 17.04 -2.80 -19.37
N ILE A 324 17.31 -2.27 -18.19
CA ILE A 324 18.48 -2.56 -17.38
C ILE A 324 18.07 -3.61 -16.33
N TYR A 325 18.58 -4.83 -16.50
CA TYR A 325 18.32 -5.94 -15.59
C TYR A 325 19.54 -6.18 -14.68
N SER A 326 19.41 -5.75 -13.42
CA SER A 326 20.44 -5.94 -12.39
C SER A 326 20.21 -7.24 -11.65
N VAL A 327 21.15 -8.17 -11.80
CA VAL A 327 21.13 -9.50 -11.16
C VAL A 327 22.50 -9.78 -10.53
N ARG A 328 22.57 -10.75 -9.63
CA ARG A 328 23.86 -11.19 -9.09
C ARG A 328 24.73 -11.84 -10.15
N GLU A 329 24.14 -12.77 -10.89
CA GLU A 329 24.76 -13.57 -11.96
C GLU A 329 23.71 -13.92 -13.01
N ARG A 330 24.08 -14.01 -14.28
CA ARG A 330 23.15 -14.37 -15.38
C ARG A 330 22.49 -15.73 -15.17
N ALA A 331 23.21 -16.68 -14.59
CA ALA A 331 22.70 -18.05 -14.38
C ALA A 331 21.46 -18.14 -13.49
N ILE A 332 21.26 -17.16 -12.60
CA ILE A 332 20.10 -17.11 -11.69
C ILE A 332 19.03 -16.10 -12.14
N ALA A 333 19.22 -15.48 -13.31
CA ALA A 333 18.33 -14.42 -13.80
C ALA A 333 17.03 -15.01 -14.37
N ALA A 334 15.93 -14.81 -13.67
CA ALA A 334 14.62 -15.24 -14.15
C ALA A 334 14.24 -14.50 -15.45
N HIS A 335 13.54 -15.16 -16.37
CA HIS A 335 13.04 -14.61 -17.64
C HIS A 335 14.12 -14.09 -18.60
N LEU A 336 15.41 -14.34 -18.35
CA LEU A 336 16.48 -13.75 -19.13
C LEU A 336 16.43 -14.21 -20.59
N ALA A 337 16.33 -15.51 -20.84
CA ALA A 337 16.26 -16.05 -22.20
C ALA A 337 15.03 -15.55 -22.98
N GLU A 338 13.88 -15.43 -22.31
CA GLU A 338 12.66 -14.85 -22.89
C GLU A 338 12.88 -13.37 -23.28
N LEU A 339 13.51 -12.59 -22.40
CA LEU A 339 13.78 -11.17 -22.65
C LEU A 339 14.83 -10.95 -23.76
N GLU A 340 15.83 -11.82 -23.85
CA GLU A 340 16.81 -11.81 -24.93
C GLU A 340 16.12 -12.09 -26.27
N ALA A 341 15.27 -13.12 -26.35
CA ALA A 341 14.51 -13.42 -27.56
C ALA A 341 13.54 -12.29 -27.97
N VAL A 342 12.93 -11.60 -27.00
CA VAL A 342 12.09 -10.42 -27.28
C VAL A 342 12.94 -9.25 -27.79
N ALA A 343 14.11 -9.00 -27.19
CA ALA A 343 14.99 -7.91 -27.60
C ALA A 343 15.60 -8.15 -29.00
N GLU A 344 15.86 -9.38 -29.38
CA GLU A 344 16.29 -9.74 -30.74
C GLU A 344 15.19 -9.47 -31.78
N ARG A 345 13.94 -9.69 -31.40
CA ARG A 345 12.78 -9.48 -32.29
C ARG A 345 12.32 -8.03 -32.39
N LEU A 346 12.44 -7.26 -31.31
CA LEU A 346 11.92 -5.89 -31.20
C LEU A 346 13.07 -4.87 -31.21
N PRO A 347 13.28 -4.13 -32.32
CA PRO A 347 14.38 -3.17 -32.45
C PRO A 347 14.26 -1.97 -31.50
N ASN A 348 13.08 -1.72 -30.97
CA ASN A 348 12.81 -0.67 -29.99
C ASN A 348 13.03 -1.12 -28.52
N LEU A 349 13.43 -2.38 -28.29
CA LEU A 349 13.80 -2.88 -26.95
C LEU A 349 15.30 -3.20 -26.89
N ARG A 350 16.04 -2.45 -26.10
CA ARG A 350 17.44 -2.71 -25.77
C ARG A 350 17.54 -3.34 -24.39
N LEU A 351 18.01 -4.58 -24.29
CA LEU A 351 18.29 -5.26 -23.02
C LEU A 351 19.76 -5.07 -22.61
N VAL A 352 19.97 -4.64 -21.37
CA VAL A 352 21.28 -4.50 -20.73
C VAL A 352 21.27 -5.28 -19.43
N VAL A 353 22.03 -6.37 -19.36
CA VAL A 353 22.18 -7.18 -18.15
C VAL A 353 23.40 -6.71 -17.37
N ARG A 354 23.21 -6.34 -16.11
CA ARG A 354 24.27 -5.97 -15.18
C ARG A 354 24.46 -7.03 -14.12
N GLU A 355 25.58 -7.73 -14.19
CA GLU A 355 25.98 -8.73 -13.20
C GLU A 355 26.67 -8.05 -12.02
N THR A 356 25.99 -7.97 -10.86
CA THR A 356 26.50 -7.22 -9.70
C THR A 356 27.70 -7.91 -9.03
N SER A 357 27.89 -9.21 -9.23
CA SER A 357 29.09 -9.94 -8.79
C SER A 357 30.37 -9.49 -9.51
N ARG A 358 30.26 -9.00 -10.76
CA ARG A 358 31.39 -8.58 -11.60
C ARG A 358 31.50 -7.06 -11.73
N GLN A 359 30.35 -6.37 -11.86
CA GLN A 359 30.28 -4.95 -12.22
C GLN A 359 29.89 -4.06 -11.02
N GLY A 360 29.72 -4.63 -9.83
CA GLY A 360 29.24 -3.90 -8.66
C GLY A 360 27.75 -3.52 -8.73
N ARG A 361 27.23 -3.00 -7.64
CA ARG A 361 25.82 -2.61 -7.53
C ARG A 361 25.46 -1.53 -8.55
N LEU A 362 24.23 -1.59 -9.05
CA LEU A 362 23.69 -0.54 -9.91
C LEU A 362 23.46 0.73 -9.10
N ASP A 363 23.90 1.86 -9.65
CA ASP A 363 23.67 3.20 -9.13
C ASP A 363 23.16 4.15 -10.22
N ALA A 364 22.93 5.41 -9.89
CA ALA A 364 22.38 6.40 -10.82
C ALA A 364 23.37 6.77 -11.93
N ASP A 365 24.68 6.79 -11.62
CA ASP A 365 25.72 7.13 -12.59
C ASP A 365 25.84 6.02 -13.63
N ALA A 366 25.77 4.74 -13.20
CA ALA A 366 25.76 3.61 -14.10
C ALA A 366 24.51 3.58 -15.01
N VAL A 367 23.32 3.93 -14.47
CA VAL A 367 22.11 4.07 -15.29
C VAL A 367 22.30 5.17 -16.33
N ALA A 368 22.78 6.36 -15.94
CA ALA A 368 23.01 7.47 -16.84
C ALA A 368 24.08 7.15 -17.91
N ALA A 369 25.14 6.42 -17.55
CA ALA A 369 26.17 5.97 -18.51
C ALA A 369 25.59 5.03 -19.59
N ILE A 370 24.59 4.20 -19.23
CA ILE A 370 23.92 3.29 -20.16
C ILE A 370 22.92 4.01 -21.07
N THR A 371 22.20 5.00 -20.53
CA THR A 371 21.02 5.60 -21.16
C THR A 371 21.25 6.99 -21.75
N GLY A 372 22.30 7.68 -21.32
CA GLY A 372 22.52 9.08 -21.66
C GLY A 372 21.65 10.07 -20.87
N ASP A 373 21.28 11.17 -21.50
CA ASP A 373 20.43 12.21 -20.90
C ASP A 373 19.02 11.66 -20.59
N LEU A 374 18.57 11.88 -19.36
CA LEU A 374 17.25 11.43 -18.87
C LEU A 374 16.18 12.53 -18.98
N LYS A 375 16.50 13.65 -19.61
CA LYS A 375 15.51 14.71 -19.84
C LYS A 375 14.41 14.20 -20.77
N GLY A 376 13.19 14.25 -20.31
CA GLY A 376 12.04 13.75 -21.09
C GLY A 376 11.81 12.24 -21.04
N VAL A 377 12.71 11.46 -20.46
CA VAL A 377 12.61 10.00 -20.35
C VAL A 377 11.73 9.58 -19.17
N HIS A 378 10.96 8.53 -19.33
CA HIS A 378 10.26 7.86 -18.24
C HIS A 378 11.15 6.74 -17.67
N VAL A 379 11.44 6.78 -16.38
CA VAL A 379 12.14 5.70 -15.70
C VAL A 379 11.12 4.89 -14.90
N LEU A 380 11.03 3.59 -15.19
CA LEU A 380 10.19 2.63 -14.48
C LEU A 380 11.10 1.71 -13.66
N TYR A 381 10.85 1.64 -12.36
CA TYR A 381 11.68 0.87 -11.44
C TYR A 381 10.86 -0.22 -10.74
N CYS A 382 11.41 -1.42 -10.69
CA CYS A 382 10.89 -2.50 -9.87
C CYS A 382 12.04 -3.29 -9.22
N GLY A 383 12.04 -3.35 -7.88
CA GLY A 383 13.10 -3.99 -7.10
C GLY A 383 13.17 -3.49 -5.65
N PRO A 384 14.27 -3.75 -4.92
CA PRO A 384 14.43 -3.40 -3.52
C PRO A 384 14.32 -1.90 -3.23
N ALA A 385 13.65 -1.54 -2.11
CA ALA A 385 13.41 -0.15 -1.72
C ALA A 385 14.68 0.70 -1.56
N PRO A 386 15.80 0.23 -0.99
CA PRO A 386 17.02 1.02 -0.89
C PRO A 386 17.57 1.47 -2.24
N LEU A 387 17.55 0.60 -3.26
CA LEU A 387 18.00 0.94 -4.61
C LEU A 387 17.04 1.94 -5.28
N ARG A 388 15.72 1.75 -5.11
CA ARG A 388 14.71 2.72 -5.57
C ARG A 388 14.99 4.13 -5.05
N ASP A 389 15.21 4.23 -3.73
CA ASP A 389 15.41 5.54 -3.08
C ASP A 389 16.71 6.20 -3.54
N ALA A 390 17.80 5.41 -3.68
CA ALA A 390 19.06 5.89 -4.22
C ALA A 390 18.94 6.37 -5.68
N LEU A 391 18.29 5.59 -6.54
CA LEU A 391 18.03 5.96 -7.94
C LEU A 391 17.11 7.17 -8.02
N GLY A 392 16.04 7.23 -7.21
CA GLY A 392 15.10 8.35 -7.20
C GLY A 392 15.75 9.70 -6.83
N VAL A 393 16.81 9.68 -6.03
CA VAL A 393 17.62 10.88 -5.70
C VAL A 393 18.70 11.11 -6.76
N GLY A 394 19.47 10.07 -7.09
CA GLY A 394 20.65 10.21 -7.97
C GLY A 394 20.28 10.60 -9.40
N LEU A 395 19.25 9.99 -10.00
CA LEU A 395 18.87 10.24 -11.39
C LEU A 395 18.37 11.67 -11.64
N ARG A 396 17.97 12.41 -10.61
CA ARG A 396 17.64 13.85 -10.73
C ARG A 396 18.85 14.67 -11.16
N LYS A 397 20.06 14.28 -10.74
CA LYS A 397 21.31 14.93 -11.14
C LYS A 397 21.60 14.74 -12.64
N HIS A 398 21.01 13.70 -13.24
CA HIS A 398 21.10 13.36 -14.66
C HIS A 398 19.87 13.80 -15.46
N GLY A 399 19.12 14.81 -15.00
CA GLY A 399 18.02 15.43 -15.73
C GLY A 399 16.64 14.76 -15.56
N LEU A 400 16.52 13.68 -14.75
CA LEU A 400 15.25 13.02 -14.55
C LEU A 400 14.27 13.88 -13.76
N SER A 401 13.09 14.15 -14.34
CA SER A 401 12.00 14.78 -13.62
C SER A 401 11.40 13.81 -12.58
N PRO A 402 11.17 14.25 -11.32
CA PRO A 402 10.52 13.40 -10.29
C PRO A 402 9.16 12.82 -10.70
N ARG A 403 8.44 13.52 -11.59
CA ARG A 403 7.14 13.06 -12.12
C ARG A 403 7.26 11.90 -13.12
N ARG A 404 8.46 11.68 -13.66
CA ARG A 404 8.77 10.64 -14.64
C ARG A 404 9.49 9.44 -14.04
N PHE A 405 9.68 9.40 -12.71
CA PHE A 405 10.16 8.24 -11.97
C PHE A 405 8.96 7.45 -11.44
N HIS A 406 8.72 6.29 -12.04
CA HIS A 406 7.60 5.40 -11.72
C HIS A 406 8.15 4.15 -11.03
N TYR A 407 7.48 3.69 -9.99
CA TYR A 407 7.87 2.47 -9.29
C TYR A 407 6.66 1.80 -8.66
N GLU A 408 6.75 0.51 -8.45
CA GLU A 408 5.77 -0.27 -7.71
C GLU A 408 6.32 -0.64 -6.32
N LEU A 409 5.47 -0.59 -5.30
CA LEU A 409 5.83 -0.93 -3.93
C LEU A 409 5.32 -2.32 -3.58
N PHE A 410 6.22 -3.28 -3.38
CA PHE A 410 5.86 -4.63 -2.92
C PHE A 410 5.83 -4.76 -1.40
N GLU A 411 6.34 -3.77 -0.67
CA GLU A 411 6.36 -3.77 0.79
C GLU A 411 5.05 -3.20 1.34
N ILE A 412 4.12 -4.07 1.76
CA ILE A 412 2.84 -3.68 2.36
C ILE A 412 3.05 -3.07 3.75
N ARG A 413 4.07 -3.53 4.50
CA ARG A 413 4.38 -3.05 5.84
C ARG A 413 5.64 -2.19 5.84
N THR A 414 5.47 -0.90 5.62
CA THR A 414 6.55 0.07 5.80
C THR A 414 6.47 0.70 7.19
N GLY A 415 7.57 0.70 7.95
CA GLY A 415 7.65 1.42 9.23
C GLY A 415 7.33 2.91 9.09
N ILE A 416 6.94 3.56 10.18
CA ILE A 416 6.67 5.02 10.22
C ILE A 416 7.95 5.86 10.08
N GLY A 417 9.07 5.25 9.73
CA GLY A 417 10.35 5.96 9.71
C GLY A 417 10.99 6.09 11.09
N MET A 418 10.48 5.38 12.11
CA MET A 418 11.04 5.40 13.47
C MET A 418 12.51 4.98 13.48
N LYS A 419 12.92 4.06 12.59
CA LYS A 419 14.32 3.74 12.38
C LYS A 419 15.11 4.96 11.87
N ARG A 420 14.55 5.73 10.95
CA ARG A 420 15.15 7.00 10.49
C ARG A 420 15.15 8.08 11.55
N LEU A 421 14.10 8.16 12.36
CA LEU A 421 14.01 9.09 13.49
C LEU A 421 15.03 8.72 14.56
N LEU A 422 15.17 7.43 14.91
CA LEU A 422 16.20 6.94 15.83
C LEU A 422 17.61 7.18 15.27
N GLU A 423 17.86 6.91 13.99
CA GLU A 423 19.13 7.22 13.33
C GLU A 423 19.42 8.73 13.29
N TYR A 424 18.39 9.56 13.07
CA TYR A 424 18.51 11.01 13.15
C TYR A 424 18.80 11.49 14.57
N LEU A 425 18.05 11.01 15.56
CA LEU A 425 18.26 11.32 16.99
C LEU A 425 19.64 10.85 17.46
N THR A 426 20.09 9.65 17.09
CA THR A 426 21.42 9.15 17.45
C THR A 426 22.54 9.93 16.76
N LYS A 427 22.34 10.38 15.51
CA LYS A 427 23.29 11.27 14.81
C LYS A 427 23.32 12.66 15.40
N THR A 428 22.19 13.19 15.88
CA THR A 428 22.10 14.53 16.48
C THR A 428 22.55 14.53 17.95
N THR A 429 22.36 13.42 18.67
CA THR A 429 22.77 13.28 20.08
C THR A 429 24.20 12.75 20.24
N GLY A 430 24.77 12.11 19.21
CA GLY A 430 26.17 11.65 19.21
C GLY A 430 27.18 12.77 19.59
N PRO A 431 27.10 13.96 18.98
CA PRO A 431 27.96 15.08 19.35
C PRO A 431 27.75 15.59 20.79
N LEU A 432 26.54 15.43 21.35
CA LEU A 432 26.23 15.80 22.71
C LEU A 432 26.80 14.77 23.71
N ARG A 433 26.70 13.48 23.38
CA ARG A 433 27.28 12.39 24.17
C ARG A 433 28.81 12.48 24.23
N ASP A 434 29.47 12.73 23.09
CA ASP A 434 30.92 12.96 23.03
C ASP A 434 31.38 14.20 23.80
N ARG A 435 30.52 15.24 23.90
CA ARG A 435 30.79 16.43 24.74
C ARG A 435 30.58 16.13 26.22
N LEU A 436 29.61 15.31 26.59
CA LEU A 436 29.35 14.91 27.97
C LEU A 436 30.40 13.92 28.47
N GLU A 437 30.88 13.00 27.65
CA GLU A 437 31.98 12.09 27.98
C GLU A 437 33.33 12.82 28.11
N LYS A 438 33.55 13.91 27.36
CA LYS A 438 34.73 14.77 27.48
C LYS A 438 34.62 15.80 28.61
N ALA A 439 33.45 16.03 29.19
CA ALA A 439 33.20 16.98 30.25
C ALA A 439 33.11 16.32 31.63
N SER A 440 33.25 15.00 31.75
CA SER A 440 33.30 14.28 33.01
C SER A 440 34.77 13.97 33.35
N PRO A 441 35.40 14.73 34.23
CA PRO A 441 36.72 14.37 34.76
C PRO A 441 36.50 13.41 35.94
N LEU A 442 36.83 12.13 35.77
CA LEU A 442 37.31 11.22 36.81
C LEU A 442 38.20 10.16 36.20
#